data_09b50bb63ed2ecd0b576ddc267425381
#
_entry.id   09b50bb63ed2ecd0b576ddc267425381
#
_cell.length_a   1.000
_cell.length_b   1.000
_cell.length_c   1.000
_cell.angle_alpha   90.00
_cell.angle_beta   90.00
_cell.angle_gamma   90.00
#
_symmetry.space_group_name_H-M   'P 1'
#
loop_
_entity.id
_entity.type
_entity.pdbx_description
1 polymer ?
#
loop_
_entity_poly.entity_id
_entity_poly.type
_entity_poly.pdbx_seq_one_letter_code
_entity_poly.pdbx_strand_id
1 'polypeptide(L)'
;MRISTQQYFDTSSTKYQDNYSGVVKAQDQASTGVRVQTASDDPVAAAQLLMLQQQKDMLGQYNGNITTLQNSLNNEESVLSSISLAMQTASGLALQAGNLQMSNDDRKAIAAQVGALEDHVLGLLNSKDSSGNYMFSGAKTDTPPYSRNNDGTYTYQGDETPLSLQVSSNLSISMGDTGKTLLESSSNVGRTQTTLLPPSVNDGKVSISAGLVTSGTAYTKSFADGQPYKLTFASSTQYSVTDNAGNDVTSEITGNGLFDSTKEGASSVNLRGVKFDITLNLGAGVASGPPSDALVAGKEFTLESKPDTFSSSRTASNASTAQLTGGRVTDQAAYASTFPNSGAVIKFTSGTAYDVYAQPYTVDSKSIASGTIAAGATTVTTVGVTFDVSGTPGAGDQFSIGATSNKNMNALDTLGQLRKALEAPADGDPIARAKLKDVINTSIGNLANADAQINQVRGSIGARQNALDIQGQENTSLGLANTSTMSSLANVDMGQAAIDLTLQQTMLQASQLAFVKISQLSLFSRM
;
A
#
# COMPACT_ATOMS: atom_id res chain seq x y z
N MET A 1 -44.43 -66.42 44.83
CA MET A 1 -42.98 -66.27 44.66
C MET A 1 -42.40 -65.86 46.03
N ARG A 2 -41.59 -66.67 46.66
CA ARG A 2 -40.86 -66.30 47.91
C ARG A 2 -39.65 -65.45 47.45
N ILE A 3 -39.72 -64.13 47.60
CA ILE A 3 -38.55 -63.28 47.50
C ILE A 3 -37.65 -63.62 48.67
N SER A 4 -36.38 -64.06 48.45
CA SER A 4 -35.44 -64.39 49.55
C SER A 4 -35.21 -63.12 50.36
N THR A 5 -35.17 -63.27 51.69
CA THR A 5 -34.90 -62.15 52.62
C THR A 5 -33.64 -61.42 52.30
N GLN A 6 -32.66 -62.12 51.75
CA GLN A 6 -31.40 -61.56 51.27
C GLN A 6 -31.59 -60.66 50.05
N GLN A 7 -32.37 -61.10 49.08
CA GLN A 7 -32.66 -60.28 47.86
C GLN A 7 -33.44 -59.00 48.21
N TYR A 8 -34.33 -59.09 49.24
CA TYR A 8 -35.05 -57.88 49.69
C TYR A 8 -34.13 -56.94 50.47
N PHE A 9 -33.16 -57.42 51.23
CA PHE A 9 -32.16 -56.64 51.94
C PHE A 9 -31.24 -55.97 50.95
N ASP A 10 -30.71 -56.67 49.93
CA ASP A 10 -29.84 -56.15 48.90
C ASP A 10 -30.55 -55.06 48.10
N THR A 11 -31.81 -55.28 47.69
CA THR A 11 -32.62 -54.27 46.99
C THR A 11 -32.87 -53.02 47.85
N SER A 12 -33.07 -53.19 49.16
CA SER A 12 -33.28 -52.07 50.08
C SER A 12 -32.00 -51.28 50.34
N SER A 13 -30.86 -51.96 50.41
CA SER A 13 -29.54 -51.34 50.53
C SER A 13 -29.20 -50.50 49.26
N THR A 14 -29.46 -51.06 48.09
CA THR A 14 -29.26 -50.33 46.82
C THR A 14 -30.14 -49.10 46.76
N LYS A 15 -31.45 -49.26 47.11
CA LYS A 15 -32.36 -48.06 47.11
C LYS A 15 -31.93 -47.01 48.14
N TYR A 16 -31.39 -47.39 49.26
CA TYR A 16 -30.86 -46.46 50.27
C TYR A 16 -29.67 -45.67 49.68
N GLN A 17 -28.74 -46.37 49.02
CA GLN A 17 -27.58 -45.78 48.40
C GLN A 17 -28.01 -44.80 47.25
N ASP A 18 -28.98 -45.20 46.44
CA ASP A 18 -29.53 -44.38 45.36
C ASP A 18 -30.17 -43.09 45.90
N ASN A 19 -31.00 -43.22 46.97
CA ASN A 19 -31.64 -42.07 47.63
C ASN A 19 -30.60 -41.15 48.29
N TYR A 20 -29.54 -41.71 48.91
CA TYR A 20 -28.46 -40.92 49.48
C TYR A 20 -27.71 -40.15 48.39
N SER A 21 -27.38 -40.80 47.27
CA SER A 21 -26.79 -40.17 46.11
C SER A 21 -27.68 -39.05 45.52
N GLY A 22 -29.00 -39.30 45.47
CA GLY A 22 -29.99 -38.29 45.03
C GLY A 22 -30.02 -37.04 45.93
N VAL A 23 -29.95 -37.24 47.27
CA VAL A 23 -29.86 -36.09 48.21
C VAL A 23 -28.58 -35.30 48.01
N VAL A 24 -27.43 -35.97 47.91
CA VAL A 24 -26.14 -35.31 47.68
C VAL A 24 -26.19 -34.49 46.38
N LYS A 25 -26.70 -35.07 45.27
CA LYS A 25 -26.84 -34.40 44.01
C LYS A 25 -27.79 -33.18 44.09
N ALA A 26 -28.95 -33.32 44.70
CA ALA A 26 -29.90 -32.22 44.88
C ALA A 26 -29.32 -31.09 45.77
N GLN A 27 -28.52 -31.45 46.79
CA GLN A 27 -27.83 -30.50 47.64
C GLN A 27 -26.74 -29.74 46.88
N ASP A 28 -25.95 -30.44 46.06
CA ASP A 28 -24.93 -29.80 45.21
C ASP A 28 -25.56 -28.86 44.19
N GLN A 29 -26.64 -29.25 43.52
CA GLN A 29 -27.39 -28.39 42.60
C GLN A 29 -27.98 -27.17 43.30
N ALA A 30 -28.54 -27.33 44.48
CA ALA A 30 -29.08 -26.22 45.28
C ALA A 30 -28.00 -25.27 45.80
N SER A 31 -26.80 -25.80 46.13
CA SER A 31 -25.70 -25.00 46.67
C SER A 31 -24.92 -24.27 45.58
N THR A 32 -24.75 -24.89 44.40
CA THR A 32 -24.00 -24.30 43.26
C THR A 32 -24.89 -23.49 42.34
N GLY A 33 -26.19 -23.70 42.35
CA GLY A 33 -27.15 -23.11 41.42
C GLY A 33 -27.06 -23.67 40.01
N VAL A 34 -26.29 -24.77 39.78
CA VAL A 34 -26.04 -25.37 38.46
C VAL A 34 -26.77 -26.71 38.36
N ARG A 35 -27.61 -26.85 37.34
CA ARG A 35 -28.39 -28.07 37.04
C ARG A 35 -27.52 -29.14 36.37
N VAL A 36 -26.71 -28.71 35.37
CA VAL A 36 -25.87 -29.58 34.54
C VAL A 36 -24.42 -29.40 34.98
N GLN A 37 -23.94 -30.21 35.90
CA GLN A 37 -22.56 -30.18 36.40
C GLN A 37 -21.65 -31.13 35.62
N THR A 38 -22.19 -32.27 35.21
CA THR A 38 -21.47 -33.31 34.47
C THR A 38 -22.25 -33.73 33.22
N ALA A 39 -21.56 -34.28 32.21
CA ALA A 39 -22.20 -34.82 31.02
C ALA A 39 -23.20 -35.95 31.29
N SER A 40 -23.12 -36.62 32.49
CA SER A 40 -24.06 -37.64 32.90
C SER A 40 -25.39 -37.08 33.42
N ASP A 41 -25.45 -35.79 33.79
CA ASP A 41 -26.68 -35.17 34.28
C ASP A 41 -27.68 -34.88 33.14
N ASP A 42 -27.17 -34.31 32.04
CA ASP A 42 -27.93 -34.04 30.81
C ASP A 42 -26.94 -34.02 29.64
N PRO A 43 -26.75 -35.14 28.91
CA PRO A 43 -25.78 -35.22 27.81
C PRO A 43 -26.05 -34.23 26.67
N VAL A 44 -27.34 -33.91 26.42
CA VAL A 44 -27.73 -32.99 25.35
C VAL A 44 -27.42 -31.56 25.74
N ALA A 45 -27.81 -31.15 26.95
CA ALA A 45 -27.50 -29.84 27.46
C ALA A 45 -25.97 -29.63 27.60
N ALA A 46 -25.24 -30.64 28.08
CA ALA A 46 -23.79 -30.59 28.22
C ALA A 46 -23.09 -30.39 26.85
N ALA A 47 -23.55 -31.08 25.78
CA ALA A 47 -23.02 -30.90 24.45
C ALA A 47 -23.32 -29.47 23.90
N GLN A 48 -24.52 -28.93 24.14
CA GLN A 48 -24.89 -27.57 23.76
C GLN A 48 -24.08 -26.53 24.53
N LEU A 49 -23.88 -26.70 25.84
CA LEU A 49 -23.05 -25.83 26.67
C LEU A 49 -21.61 -25.76 26.15
N LEU A 50 -21.05 -26.91 25.76
CA LEU A 50 -19.70 -26.97 25.21
C LEU A 50 -19.59 -26.18 23.89
N MET A 51 -20.56 -26.34 22.97
CA MET A 51 -20.60 -25.57 21.71
C MET A 51 -20.73 -24.05 21.95
N LEU A 52 -21.61 -23.66 22.89
CA LEU A 52 -21.79 -22.25 23.24
C LEU A 52 -20.53 -21.66 23.89
N GLN A 53 -19.84 -22.46 24.72
CA GLN A 53 -18.57 -22.06 25.30
C GLN A 53 -17.49 -21.85 24.22
N GLN A 54 -17.37 -22.76 23.26
CA GLN A 54 -16.45 -22.59 22.13
C GLN A 54 -16.77 -21.33 21.31
N GLN A 55 -18.05 -21.06 21.05
CA GLN A 55 -18.47 -19.83 20.36
C GLN A 55 -18.10 -18.58 21.18
N LYS A 56 -18.32 -18.59 22.48
CA LYS A 56 -17.96 -17.48 23.37
C LYS A 56 -16.45 -17.25 23.39
N ASP A 57 -15.64 -18.30 23.41
CA ASP A 57 -14.18 -18.19 23.39
C ASP A 57 -13.69 -17.63 22.05
N MET A 58 -14.29 -18.05 20.92
CA MET A 58 -13.99 -17.46 19.60
C MET A 58 -14.38 -15.98 19.53
N LEU A 59 -15.55 -15.59 20.05
CA LEU A 59 -15.95 -14.18 20.12
C LEU A 59 -14.99 -13.37 21.01
N GLY A 60 -14.49 -13.95 22.09
CA GLY A 60 -13.44 -13.36 22.92
C GLY A 60 -12.15 -13.11 22.14
N GLN A 61 -11.72 -14.08 21.33
CA GLN A 61 -10.55 -13.93 20.45
C GLN A 61 -10.78 -12.85 19.39
N TYR A 62 -11.96 -12.81 18.75
CA TYR A 62 -12.29 -11.77 17.77
C TYR A 62 -12.29 -10.38 18.40
N ASN A 63 -12.81 -10.20 19.60
CA ASN A 63 -12.76 -8.91 20.31
C ASN A 63 -11.33 -8.51 20.70
N GLY A 64 -10.47 -9.47 21.05
CA GLY A 64 -9.04 -9.23 21.22
C GLY A 64 -8.35 -8.76 19.94
N ASN A 65 -8.68 -9.39 18.79
CA ASN A 65 -8.19 -8.99 17.48
C ASN A 65 -8.68 -7.58 17.09
N ILE A 66 -9.96 -7.26 17.37
CA ILE A 66 -10.52 -5.91 17.14
C ILE A 66 -9.72 -4.86 17.92
N THR A 67 -9.45 -5.09 19.20
CA THR A 67 -8.65 -4.16 20.02
C THR A 67 -7.23 -3.98 19.44
N THR A 68 -6.60 -5.06 19.00
CA THR A 68 -5.28 -5.02 18.37
C THR A 68 -5.31 -4.20 17.08
N LEU A 69 -6.31 -4.43 16.23
CA LEU A 69 -6.51 -3.69 14.97
C LEU A 69 -6.76 -2.20 15.22
N GLN A 70 -7.62 -1.84 16.17
CA GLN A 70 -7.89 -0.45 16.53
C GLN A 70 -6.63 0.27 16.98
N ASN A 71 -5.79 -0.37 17.81
CA ASN A 71 -4.52 0.20 18.24
C ASN A 71 -3.54 0.37 17.08
N SER A 72 -3.43 -0.62 16.17
CA SER A 72 -2.57 -0.54 14.99
C SER A 72 -3.00 0.59 14.06
N LEU A 73 -4.30 0.67 13.73
CA LEU A 73 -4.85 1.70 12.85
C LEU A 73 -4.74 3.12 13.46
N ASN A 74 -4.89 3.26 14.77
CA ASN A 74 -4.69 4.55 15.46
C ASN A 74 -3.23 5.00 15.40
N ASN A 75 -2.28 4.08 15.57
CA ASN A 75 -0.86 4.37 15.44
C ASN A 75 -0.51 4.79 14.01
N GLU A 76 -1.02 4.05 13.02
CA GLU A 76 -0.85 4.36 11.60
C GLU A 76 -1.41 5.75 11.26
N GLU A 77 -2.64 6.05 11.67
CA GLU A 77 -3.27 7.37 11.47
C GLU A 77 -2.42 8.51 12.04
N SER A 78 -1.85 8.33 13.24
CA SER A 78 -0.97 9.33 13.86
C SER A 78 0.30 9.58 13.03
N VAL A 79 0.92 8.51 12.52
CA VAL A 79 2.12 8.60 11.67
C VAL A 79 1.77 9.24 10.33
N LEU A 80 0.66 8.83 9.69
CA LEU A 80 0.21 9.40 8.42
C LEU A 80 -0.14 10.88 8.54
N SER A 81 -0.75 11.29 9.65
CA SER A 81 -1.01 12.71 9.95
C SER A 81 0.28 13.52 10.02
N SER A 82 1.33 12.96 10.64
CA SER A 82 2.65 13.59 10.73
C SER A 82 3.33 13.68 9.37
N ILE A 83 3.22 12.65 8.53
CA ILE A 83 3.75 12.64 7.17
C ILE A 83 3.02 13.68 6.30
N SER A 84 1.68 13.76 6.38
CA SER A 84 0.89 14.77 5.68
C SER A 84 1.33 16.20 6.03
N LEU A 85 1.52 16.49 7.32
CA LEU A 85 2.01 17.78 7.78
C LEU A 85 3.42 18.09 7.24
N ALA A 86 4.31 17.10 7.20
CA ALA A 86 5.66 17.26 6.63
C ALA A 86 5.60 17.56 5.12
N MET A 87 4.71 16.89 4.36
CA MET A 87 4.49 17.16 2.93
C MET A 87 3.97 18.58 2.68
N GLN A 88 3.00 19.02 3.48
CA GLN A 88 2.46 20.38 3.39
C GLN A 88 3.52 21.43 3.73
N THR A 89 4.33 21.18 4.76
CA THR A 89 5.45 22.06 5.13
C THR A 89 6.49 22.13 4.01
N ALA A 90 6.86 21.00 3.42
CA ALA A 90 7.79 20.94 2.28
C ALA A 90 7.24 21.68 1.05
N SER A 91 5.94 21.55 0.77
CA SER A 91 5.27 22.30 -0.29
C SER A 91 5.30 23.81 -0.04
N GLY A 92 5.11 24.25 1.21
CA GLY A 92 5.26 25.64 1.62
C GLY A 92 6.69 26.17 1.40
N LEU A 93 7.70 25.39 1.78
CA LEU A 93 9.12 25.72 1.54
C LEU A 93 9.45 25.78 0.04
N ALA A 94 8.88 24.87 -0.78
CA ALA A 94 9.03 24.88 -2.23
C ALA A 94 8.41 26.15 -2.84
N LEU A 95 7.22 26.57 -2.39
CA LEU A 95 6.59 27.82 -2.82
C LEU A 95 7.45 29.05 -2.44
N GLN A 96 8.01 29.06 -1.23
CA GLN A 96 8.93 30.14 -0.80
C GLN A 96 10.17 30.17 -1.69
N ALA A 97 10.78 29.01 -1.99
CA ALA A 97 11.95 28.90 -2.84
C ALA A 97 11.69 29.27 -4.31
N GLY A 98 10.43 29.22 -4.76
CA GLY A 98 9.98 29.67 -6.08
C GLY A 98 10.07 31.19 -6.28
N ASN A 99 10.38 31.95 -5.25
CA ASN A 99 10.63 33.40 -5.36
C ASN A 99 11.95 33.63 -6.10
N LEU A 100 11.86 34.19 -7.31
CA LEU A 100 13.01 34.47 -8.19
C LEU A 100 14.01 35.50 -7.64
N GLN A 101 13.66 36.23 -6.59
CA GLN A 101 14.52 37.21 -5.92
C GLN A 101 15.45 36.60 -4.87
N MET A 102 15.27 35.31 -4.53
CA MET A 102 16.11 34.62 -3.53
C MET A 102 17.51 34.34 -4.08
N SER A 103 18.51 34.54 -3.23
CA SER A 103 19.90 34.20 -3.53
C SER A 103 20.15 32.68 -3.44
N ASN A 104 21.29 32.21 -3.99
CA ASN A 104 21.70 30.82 -3.85
C ASN A 104 21.82 30.40 -2.37
N ASP A 105 22.28 31.30 -1.49
CA ASP A 105 22.46 30.99 -0.07
C ASP A 105 21.14 30.88 0.68
N ASP A 106 20.16 31.74 0.34
CA ASP A 106 18.79 31.59 0.89
C ASP A 106 18.16 30.27 0.45
N ARG A 107 18.34 29.87 -0.83
CA ARG A 107 17.86 28.58 -1.33
C ARG A 107 18.52 27.38 -0.65
N LYS A 108 19.82 27.46 -0.36
CA LYS A 108 20.53 26.43 0.41
C LYS A 108 19.99 26.29 1.84
N ALA A 109 19.61 27.42 2.47
CA ALA A 109 18.99 27.38 3.80
C ALA A 109 17.62 26.65 3.76
N ILE A 110 16.83 26.89 2.70
CA ILE A 110 15.58 26.11 2.48
C ILE A 110 15.90 24.64 2.16
N ALA A 111 16.94 24.36 1.35
CA ALA A 111 17.36 22.99 1.05
C ALA A 111 17.69 22.20 2.31
N ALA A 112 18.37 22.84 3.30
CA ALA A 112 18.66 22.20 4.58
C ALA A 112 17.37 21.86 5.37
N GLN A 113 16.34 22.73 5.33
CA GLN A 113 15.05 22.47 5.96
C GLN A 113 14.31 21.33 5.25
N VAL A 114 14.32 21.31 3.90
CA VAL A 114 13.75 20.20 3.12
C VAL A 114 14.47 18.89 3.42
N GLY A 115 15.81 18.90 3.58
CA GLY A 115 16.59 17.73 3.97
C GLY A 115 16.19 17.18 5.35
N ALA A 116 15.98 18.07 6.32
CA ALA A 116 15.50 17.67 7.65
C ALA A 116 14.08 17.04 7.58
N LEU A 117 13.18 17.55 6.71
CA LEU A 117 11.87 16.96 6.48
C LEU A 117 11.98 15.61 5.73
N GLU A 118 12.90 15.47 4.76
CA GLU A 118 13.21 14.22 4.07
C GLU A 118 13.59 13.12 5.08
N ASP A 119 14.54 13.42 5.97
CA ASP A 119 14.98 12.48 7.02
C ASP A 119 13.87 12.19 8.04
N HIS A 120 13.06 13.18 8.39
CA HIS A 120 11.91 13.00 9.28
C HIS A 120 10.85 12.07 8.69
N VAL A 121 10.47 12.27 7.42
CA VAL A 121 9.51 11.41 6.71
C VAL A 121 10.05 9.99 6.56
N LEU A 122 11.34 9.82 6.24
CA LEU A 122 11.98 8.50 6.22
C LEU A 122 11.90 7.81 7.59
N GLY A 123 12.15 8.56 8.68
CA GLY A 123 12.03 8.05 10.05
C GLY A 123 10.61 7.61 10.39
N LEU A 124 9.59 8.39 10.00
CA LEU A 124 8.18 8.06 10.19
C LEU A 124 7.76 6.81 9.41
N LEU A 125 8.21 6.67 8.15
CA LEU A 125 7.95 5.50 7.33
C LEU A 125 8.64 4.23 7.84
N ASN A 126 9.79 4.38 8.49
CA ASN A 126 10.51 3.29 9.14
C ASN A 126 10.17 3.17 10.64
N SER A 127 9.02 3.71 11.06
CA SER A 127 8.58 3.59 12.45
C SER A 127 8.09 2.17 12.76
N LYS A 128 8.21 1.80 14.05
CA LYS A 128 7.83 0.49 14.57
C LYS A 128 6.60 0.62 15.45
N ASP A 129 5.81 -0.44 15.47
CA ASP A 129 4.69 -0.60 16.39
C ASP A 129 5.19 -0.93 17.82
N SER A 130 4.27 -1.08 18.76
CA SER A 130 4.55 -1.45 20.15
C SER A 130 5.17 -2.84 20.31
N SER A 131 5.07 -3.69 19.28
CA SER A 131 5.64 -5.04 19.25
C SER A 131 7.05 -5.05 18.64
N GLY A 132 7.55 -3.93 18.15
CA GLY A 132 8.85 -3.79 17.52
C GLY A 132 8.87 -4.09 16.02
N ASN A 133 7.72 -4.31 15.39
CA ASN A 133 7.57 -4.58 13.97
C ASN A 133 7.47 -3.27 13.17
N TYR A 134 8.05 -3.24 11.96
CA TYR A 134 7.88 -2.10 11.07
C TYR A 134 6.44 -2.02 10.54
N MET A 135 5.80 -0.86 10.70
CA MET A 135 4.38 -0.68 10.42
C MET A 135 4.04 -0.76 8.92
N PHE A 136 4.94 -0.27 8.05
CA PHE A 136 4.68 -0.12 6.60
C PHE A 136 5.40 -1.14 5.73
N SER A 137 5.96 -2.20 6.33
CA SER A 137 6.73 -3.23 5.62
C SER A 137 5.89 -4.38 5.05
N GLY A 138 4.55 -4.37 5.27
CA GLY A 138 3.69 -5.47 4.90
C GLY A 138 4.03 -6.76 5.67
N ALA A 139 4.09 -7.90 4.99
CA ALA A 139 4.40 -9.19 5.62
C ALA A 139 5.85 -9.31 6.11
N LYS A 140 6.78 -8.45 5.67
CA LYS A 140 8.19 -8.43 6.09
C LYS A 140 8.44 -7.53 7.30
N THR A 141 7.81 -7.81 8.42
CA THR A 141 7.76 -6.95 9.60
C THR A 141 9.12 -6.62 10.23
N ASP A 142 10.16 -7.44 9.98
CA ASP A 142 11.51 -7.25 10.51
C ASP A 142 12.41 -6.37 9.61
N THR A 143 11.94 -6.04 8.39
CA THR A 143 12.72 -5.30 7.40
C THR A 143 12.28 -3.83 7.36
N PRO A 144 13.22 -2.85 7.43
CA PRO A 144 12.85 -1.44 7.26
C PRO A 144 12.15 -1.24 5.91
N PRO A 145 10.98 -0.59 5.88
CA PRO A 145 10.22 -0.36 4.64
C PRO A 145 11.00 0.38 3.57
N TYR A 146 11.77 1.39 3.95
CA TYR A 146 12.53 2.21 3.00
C TYR A 146 14.00 2.28 3.33
N SER A 147 14.83 2.15 2.30
CA SER A 147 16.27 2.39 2.36
C SER A 147 16.69 3.48 1.38
N ARG A 148 17.64 4.32 1.79
CA ARG A 148 18.25 5.34 0.93
C ARG A 148 19.39 4.73 0.12
N ASN A 149 19.37 4.91 -1.20
CA ASN A 149 20.40 4.47 -2.12
C ASN A 149 21.57 5.46 -2.17
N ASN A 150 22.72 5.02 -2.72
CA ASN A 150 23.91 5.87 -2.85
C ASN A 150 23.72 7.07 -3.78
N ASP A 151 22.78 7.00 -4.73
CA ASP A 151 22.39 8.11 -5.62
C ASP A 151 21.43 9.10 -4.95
N GLY A 152 20.96 8.77 -3.73
CA GLY A 152 20.03 9.53 -2.93
C GLY A 152 18.57 9.32 -3.31
N THR A 153 18.25 8.28 -4.08
CA THR A 153 16.90 7.77 -4.27
C THR A 153 16.50 6.81 -3.15
N TYR A 154 15.23 6.42 -3.10
CA TYR A 154 14.72 5.51 -2.09
C TYR A 154 14.12 4.27 -2.71
N THR A 155 14.36 3.13 -2.07
CA THR A 155 13.81 1.83 -2.50
C THR A 155 12.95 1.25 -1.39
N TYR A 156 11.73 0.81 -1.76
CA TYR A 156 10.88 0.04 -0.88
C TYR A 156 11.39 -1.40 -0.76
N GLN A 157 11.65 -1.85 0.47
CA GLN A 157 12.20 -3.18 0.80
C GLN A 157 11.16 -4.13 1.38
N GLY A 158 9.96 -3.61 1.67
CA GLY A 158 8.87 -4.35 2.27
C GLY A 158 8.19 -5.34 1.32
N ASP A 159 7.05 -5.84 1.75
CA ASP A 159 6.14 -6.70 1.00
C ASP A 159 4.85 -5.93 0.66
N GLU A 160 4.22 -6.28 -0.45
CA GLU A 160 2.98 -5.62 -0.90
C GLU A 160 1.72 -6.16 -0.20
N THR A 161 1.86 -7.28 0.52
CA THR A 161 0.74 -7.96 1.18
C THR A 161 0.56 -7.41 2.59
N PRO A 162 -0.55 -6.71 2.91
CA PRO A 162 -0.83 -6.26 4.26
C PRO A 162 -1.20 -7.43 5.16
N LEU A 163 -0.79 -7.38 6.42
CA LEU A 163 -1.23 -8.32 7.45
C LEU A 163 -2.69 -8.05 7.81
N SER A 164 -3.46 -9.11 8.06
CA SER A 164 -4.86 -8.99 8.44
C SER A 164 -5.21 -9.91 9.60
N LEU A 165 -6.18 -9.50 10.43
CA LEU A 165 -6.71 -10.28 11.53
C LEU A 165 -8.19 -10.56 11.32
N GLN A 166 -8.61 -11.76 11.72
CA GLN A 166 -10.00 -12.18 11.66
C GLN A 166 -10.79 -11.57 12.82
N VAL A 167 -11.90 -10.92 12.53
CA VAL A 167 -12.78 -10.22 13.49
C VAL A 167 -14.16 -10.85 13.61
N SER A 168 -14.49 -11.75 12.70
CA SER A 168 -15.65 -12.66 12.76
C SER A 168 -15.39 -13.90 11.93
N SER A 169 -16.31 -14.85 11.90
CA SER A 169 -16.18 -16.09 11.11
C SER A 169 -15.91 -15.84 9.61
N ASN A 170 -16.38 -14.72 9.06
CA ASN A 170 -16.35 -14.42 7.63
C ASN A 170 -15.69 -13.08 7.29
N LEU A 171 -15.17 -12.35 8.28
CA LEU A 171 -14.58 -11.03 8.08
C LEU A 171 -13.16 -10.98 8.64
N SER A 172 -12.23 -10.57 7.77
CA SER A 172 -10.85 -10.25 8.11
C SER A 172 -10.56 -8.80 7.71
N ILE A 173 -9.86 -8.06 8.57
CA ILE A 173 -9.52 -6.65 8.35
C ILE A 173 -8.01 -6.48 8.41
N SER A 174 -7.48 -5.65 7.50
CA SER A 174 -6.05 -5.34 7.44
C SER A 174 -5.61 -4.51 8.64
N MET A 175 -4.45 -4.87 9.22
CA MET A 175 -3.81 -4.18 10.35
C MET A 175 -3.25 -2.80 9.99
N GLY A 176 -2.92 -2.59 8.71
CA GLY A 176 -2.32 -1.37 8.21
C GLY A 176 -2.15 -1.42 6.70
N ASP A 177 -1.53 -0.39 6.14
CA ASP A 177 -1.22 -0.25 4.72
C ASP A 177 0.28 -0.39 4.48
N THR A 178 0.68 -0.79 3.27
CA THR A 178 2.09 -0.94 2.91
C THR A 178 2.67 0.40 2.46
N GLY A 179 3.98 0.60 2.66
CA GLY A 179 4.67 1.79 2.19
C GLY A 179 4.53 2.00 0.68
N LYS A 180 4.45 0.91 -0.09
CA LYS A 180 4.21 0.98 -1.54
C LYS A 180 2.86 1.63 -1.86
N THR A 181 1.80 1.23 -1.18
CA THR A 181 0.45 1.85 -1.36
C THR A 181 0.45 3.32 -0.96
N LEU A 182 1.21 3.68 0.08
CA LEU A 182 1.26 5.04 0.61
C LEU A 182 1.96 6.02 -0.33
N LEU A 183 3.16 5.68 -0.82
CA LEU A 183 4.02 6.64 -1.49
C LEU A 183 4.29 6.35 -2.97
N GLU A 184 4.33 5.08 -3.38
CA GLU A 184 4.67 4.71 -4.76
C GLU A 184 3.46 4.69 -5.70
N SER A 185 2.23 4.83 -5.16
CA SER A 185 1.00 4.91 -5.95
C SER A 185 0.63 6.33 -6.37
N SER A 186 1.30 7.35 -5.82
CA SER A 186 0.97 8.74 -6.13
C SER A 186 1.37 9.11 -7.55
N SER A 187 0.46 9.77 -8.27
CA SER A 187 0.65 10.12 -9.67
C SER A 187 1.71 11.20 -9.84
N ASN A 188 2.69 10.97 -10.69
CA ASN A 188 3.73 11.93 -11.02
C ASN A 188 3.19 13.01 -11.97
N VAL A 189 3.25 14.29 -11.59
CA VAL A 189 2.89 15.40 -12.49
C VAL A 189 3.99 15.71 -13.48
N GLY A 190 5.26 15.38 -13.19
CA GLY A 190 6.45 15.64 -14.01
C GLY A 190 6.73 14.52 -15.03
N ARG A 191 5.69 14.00 -15.69
CA ARG A 191 5.77 12.89 -16.66
C ARG A 191 6.11 13.33 -18.08
N THR A 192 6.33 14.60 -18.31
CA THR A 192 6.63 15.18 -19.63
C THR A 192 8.03 15.78 -19.66
N GLN A 193 8.57 15.94 -20.84
CA GLN A 193 9.83 16.62 -21.09
C GLN A 193 9.74 17.50 -22.33
N THR A 194 10.57 18.54 -22.37
CA THR A 194 10.76 19.40 -23.55
C THR A 194 12.22 19.33 -23.98
N THR A 195 12.45 19.28 -25.28
CA THR A 195 13.78 19.27 -25.87
C THR A 195 13.88 20.29 -26.97
N LEU A 196 14.90 21.14 -26.93
CA LEU A 196 15.20 22.08 -28.03
C LEU A 196 15.80 21.27 -29.19
N LEU A 197 15.22 21.44 -30.39
CA LEU A 197 15.66 20.70 -31.58
C LEU A 197 16.85 21.38 -32.28
N PRO A 198 17.82 20.60 -32.81
CA PRO A 198 18.84 21.12 -33.71
C PRO A 198 18.20 21.73 -35.00
N PRO A 199 18.80 22.75 -35.62
CA PRO A 199 20.11 23.34 -35.35
C PRO A 199 20.12 24.43 -34.26
N SER A 200 18.98 24.67 -33.57
CA SER A 200 18.88 25.73 -32.55
C SER A 200 19.77 25.41 -31.35
N VAL A 201 20.47 26.41 -30.84
CA VAL A 201 21.30 26.32 -29.64
C VAL A 201 20.55 26.95 -28.47
N ASN A 202 20.67 26.37 -27.29
CA ASN A 202 20.11 26.92 -26.07
C ASN A 202 20.92 28.14 -25.60
N ASP A 203 20.50 29.34 -26.07
CA ASP A 203 21.10 30.63 -25.72
C ASP A 203 20.37 31.34 -24.56
N GLY A 204 19.42 30.64 -23.91
CA GLY A 204 18.60 31.19 -22.83
C GLY A 204 17.56 32.23 -23.25
N LYS A 205 17.39 32.53 -24.58
CA LYS A 205 16.41 33.49 -25.06
C LYS A 205 14.98 32.98 -25.02
N VAL A 206 14.82 31.66 -25.22
CA VAL A 206 13.54 30.96 -25.10
C VAL A 206 13.71 29.78 -24.18
N SER A 207 12.82 29.63 -23.23
CA SER A 207 12.74 28.48 -22.35
C SER A 207 11.30 27.97 -22.31
N ILE A 208 11.14 26.67 -22.49
CA ILE A 208 9.86 25.99 -22.31
C ILE A 208 10.04 25.01 -21.12
N SER A 209 9.10 25.03 -20.16
CA SER A 209 9.13 24.13 -19.04
C SER A 209 8.92 22.68 -19.49
N ALA A 210 9.35 21.71 -18.68
CA ALA A 210 9.17 20.28 -18.96
C ALA A 210 7.70 19.86 -19.08
N GLY A 211 6.78 20.69 -18.58
CA GLY A 211 5.36 20.41 -18.56
C GLY A 211 4.92 19.69 -17.28
N LEU A 212 3.70 20.00 -16.87
CA LEU A 212 3.06 19.40 -15.70
C LEU A 212 1.74 18.77 -16.12
N VAL A 213 1.53 17.51 -15.81
CA VAL A 213 0.24 16.84 -16.05
C VAL A 213 -0.78 17.33 -15.03
N THR A 214 -1.76 18.11 -15.50
CA THR A 214 -2.85 18.67 -14.70
C THR A 214 -4.12 17.84 -14.76
N SER A 215 -4.25 16.99 -15.81
CA SER A 215 -5.36 16.06 -15.97
C SER A 215 -4.84 14.71 -16.49
N GLY A 216 -4.80 13.71 -15.61
CA GLY A 216 -4.35 12.36 -15.99
C GLY A 216 -5.22 11.72 -17.07
N THR A 217 -6.53 11.99 -17.06
CA THR A 217 -7.46 11.48 -18.08
C THR A 217 -7.21 12.10 -19.45
N ALA A 218 -7.06 13.43 -19.54
CA ALA A 218 -6.76 14.10 -20.79
C ALA A 218 -5.37 13.75 -21.32
N TYR A 219 -4.38 13.63 -20.42
CA TYR A 219 -3.04 13.16 -20.75
C TYR A 219 -3.09 11.77 -21.41
N THR A 220 -3.76 10.79 -20.79
CA THR A 220 -3.80 9.42 -21.31
C THR A 220 -4.59 9.29 -22.60
N LYS A 221 -5.72 10.02 -22.72
CA LYS A 221 -6.62 9.91 -23.89
C LYS A 221 -6.21 10.73 -25.10
N SER A 222 -5.53 11.85 -24.89
CA SER A 222 -5.33 12.81 -25.97
C SER A 222 -3.88 13.26 -26.11
N PHE A 223 -3.16 13.50 -25.01
CA PHE A 223 -1.77 13.93 -25.08
C PHE A 223 -0.87 12.77 -25.55
N ALA A 224 -1.01 11.61 -24.94
CA ALA A 224 -0.17 10.44 -25.23
C ALA A 224 -0.26 9.98 -26.71
N ASP A 225 -1.43 10.11 -27.32
CA ASP A 225 -1.65 9.67 -28.70
C ASP A 225 -1.07 10.65 -29.74
N GLY A 226 -1.04 11.96 -29.43
CA GLY A 226 -0.57 12.99 -30.36
C GLY A 226 0.91 13.37 -30.23
N GLN A 227 1.63 12.82 -29.26
CA GLN A 227 3.05 13.12 -29.02
C GLN A 227 3.99 12.38 -30.02
N PRO A 228 5.21 12.91 -30.26
CA PRO A 228 5.75 14.17 -29.76
C PRO A 228 5.09 15.40 -30.46
N TYR A 229 4.80 16.42 -29.64
CA TYR A 229 4.35 17.70 -30.16
C TYR A 229 5.55 18.57 -30.51
N LYS A 230 5.48 19.23 -31.65
CA LYS A 230 6.51 20.16 -32.12
C LYS A 230 6.00 21.58 -31.96
N LEU A 231 6.65 22.37 -31.14
CA LEU A 231 6.37 23.79 -30.95
C LEU A 231 7.39 24.62 -31.72
N THR A 232 6.94 25.47 -32.65
CA THR A 232 7.79 26.29 -33.53
C THR A 232 7.47 27.77 -33.33
N PHE A 233 8.46 28.58 -33.03
CA PHE A 233 8.31 30.03 -32.90
C PHE A 233 8.38 30.70 -34.25
N ALA A 234 7.30 31.39 -34.64
CA ALA A 234 7.26 32.22 -35.84
C ALA A 234 7.85 33.62 -35.56
N SER A 235 7.64 34.15 -34.35
CA SER A 235 8.13 35.45 -33.91
C SER A 235 8.22 35.50 -32.37
N SER A 236 8.59 36.64 -31.82
CA SER A 236 8.57 36.91 -30.38
C SER A 236 7.14 37.00 -29.80
N THR A 237 6.11 36.98 -30.63
CA THR A 237 4.69 37.08 -30.23
C THR A 237 3.84 35.91 -30.69
N GLN A 238 4.38 35.02 -31.54
CA GLN A 238 3.60 33.93 -32.14
C GLN A 238 4.38 32.61 -32.23
N TYR A 239 3.72 31.53 -31.90
CA TYR A 239 4.19 30.16 -32.09
C TYR A 239 3.08 29.27 -32.62
N SER A 240 3.44 28.15 -33.22
CA SER A 240 2.53 27.09 -33.62
C SER A 240 2.90 25.78 -32.98
N VAL A 241 1.92 24.87 -32.84
CA VAL A 241 2.16 23.52 -32.32
C VAL A 241 1.54 22.50 -33.27
N THR A 242 2.34 21.51 -33.66
CA THR A 242 1.88 20.37 -34.46
C THR A 242 2.00 19.07 -33.68
N ASP A 243 1.10 18.11 -33.94
CA ASP A 243 1.16 16.78 -33.40
C ASP A 243 2.13 15.87 -34.22
N ASN A 244 2.26 14.59 -33.80
CA ASN A 244 3.12 13.61 -34.47
C ASN A 244 2.70 13.29 -35.92
N ALA A 245 1.45 13.51 -36.27
CA ALA A 245 0.93 13.35 -37.65
C ALA A 245 1.12 14.62 -38.50
N GLY A 246 1.64 15.71 -37.91
CA GLY A 246 1.84 17.01 -38.57
C GLY A 246 0.59 17.91 -38.60
N ASN A 247 -0.49 17.54 -37.89
CA ASN A 247 -1.69 18.38 -37.80
C ASN A 247 -1.42 19.58 -36.88
N ASP A 248 -1.91 20.75 -37.29
CA ASP A 248 -1.85 21.96 -36.46
C ASP A 248 -2.87 21.86 -35.31
N VAL A 249 -2.38 21.82 -34.09
CA VAL A 249 -3.17 21.77 -32.84
C VAL A 249 -3.07 23.08 -32.04
N THR A 250 -2.56 24.15 -32.65
CA THR A 250 -2.37 25.46 -32.02
C THR A 250 -3.67 26.03 -31.46
N SER A 251 -4.80 25.78 -32.12
CA SER A 251 -6.14 26.19 -31.65
C SER A 251 -6.63 25.51 -30.38
N GLU A 252 -6.06 24.37 -30.04
CA GLU A 252 -6.39 23.66 -28.77
C GLU A 252 -5.69 24.28 -27.54
N ILE A 253 -4.71 25.16 -27.80
CA ILE A 253 -3.91 25.81 -26.76
C ILE A 253 -4.55 27.12 -26.32
N THR A 254 -4.56 27.41 -25.04
CA THR A 254 -5.01 28.69 -24.50
C THR A 254 -4.19 29.84 -25.14
N GLY A 255 -4.86 30.77 -25.78
CA GLY A 255 -4.21 31.90 -26.46
C GLY A 255 -3.91 31.66 -27.94
N ASN A 256 -4.26 30.49 -28.53
CA ASN A 256 -4.15 30.18 -29.96
C ASN A 256 -2.76 30.52 -30.56
N GLY A 257 -1.69 30.16 -29.83
CA GLY A 257 -0.31 30.39 -30.28
C GLY A 257 0.16 31.85 -30.18
N LEU A 258 -0.62 32.73 -29.57
CA LEU A 258 -0.20 34.13 -29.33
C LEU A 258 0.50 34.21 -27.97
N PHE A 259 1.64 34.89 -27.99
CA PHE A 259 2.45 35.13 -26.81
C PHE A 259 2.43 36.62 -26.45
N ASP A 260 2.02 36.95 -25.24
CA ASP A 260 2.08 38.32 -24.72
C ASP A 260 3.43 38.56 -24.06
N SER A 261 4.38 39.05 -24.84
CA SER A 261 5.74 39.32 -24.40
C SER A 261 5.85 40.61 -23.54
N THR A 262 4.76 41.36 -23.36
CA THR A 262 4.73 42.54 -22.46
C THR A 262 4.53 42.14 -20.99
N LYS A 263 4.07 40.93 -20.74
CA LYS A 263 3.95 40.39 -19.40
C LYS A 263 5.31 39.85 -18.92
N GLU A 264 5.82 40.45 -17.86
CA GLU A 264 6.96 39.87 -17.16
C GLU A 264 6.61 38.47 -16.61
N GLY A 265 7.47 37.50 -16.89
CA GLY A 265 7.32 36.15 -16.43
C GLY A 265 7.00 35.13 -17.51
N ALA A 266 6.55 33.93 -17.06
CA ALA A 266 6.20 32.85 -17.96
C ALA A 266 4.74 32.96 -18.41
N SER A 267 4.47 32.70 -19.67
CA SER A 267 3.13 32.46 -20.19
C SER A 267 2.77 31.00 -20.01
N SER A 268 1.77 30.73 -19.17
CA SER A 268 1.29 29.36 -18.93
C SER A 268 0.25 28.96 -19.96
N VAL A 269 0.46 27.84 -20.61
CA VAL A 269 -0.42 27.27 -21.62
C VAL A 269 -0.78 25.83 -21.29
N ASN A 270 -1.93 25.37 -21.77
CA ASN A 270 -2.37 24.00 -21.55
C ASN A 270 -2.67 23.34 -22.89
N LEU A 271 -2.09 22.14 -23.08
CA LEU A 271 -2.34 21.30 -24.25
C LEU A 271 -2.75 19.89 -23.75
N ARG A 272 -3.99 19.50 -24.03
CA ARG A 272 -4.49 18.14 -23.77
C ARG A 272 -4.17 17.61 -22.37
N GLY A 273 -4.29 18.48 -21.35
CA GLY A 273 -4.08 18.14 -19.94
C GLY A 273 -2.63 18.26 -19.46
N VAL A 274 -1.74 18.79 -20.28
CA VAL A 274 -0.38 19.16 -19.90
C VAL A 274 -0.24 20.67 -19.89
N LYS A 275 0.10 21.22 -18.73
CA LYS A 275 0.40 22.65 -18.56
C LYS A 275 1.90 22.86 -18.71
N PHE A 276 2.33 23.79 -19.54
CA PHE A 276 3.72 24.17 -19.65
C PHE A 276 3.87 25.71 -19.73
N ASP A 277 5.01 26.18 -19.28
CA ASP A 277 5.33 27.59 -19.22
C ASP A 277 6.29 27.94 -20.38
N ILE A 278 5.99 28.98 -21.11
CA ILE A 278 6.87 29.57 -22.13
C ILE A 278 7.43 30.86 -21.56
N THR A 279 8.76 30.99 -21.53
CA THR A 279 9.45 32.19 -21.05
C THR A 279 10.35 32.73 -22.15
N LEU A 280 10.20 34.00 -22.49
CA LEU A 280 11.11 34.74 -23.36
C LEU A 280 12.02 35.63 -22.52
N ASN A 281 13.33 35.54 -22.78
CA ASN A 281 14.35 36.40 -22.19
C ASN A 281 15.04 37.19 -23.29
N LEU A 282 14.38 38.25 -23.75
CA LEU A 282 14.84 39.08 -24.84
C LEU A 282 15.96 40.05 -24.44
N GLY A 283 16.17 40.26 -23.15
CA GLY A 283 17.09 41.24 -22.56
C GLY A 283 16.36 42.46 -22.01
N ALA A 284 16.97 43.13 -21.03
CA ALA A 284 16.37 44.31 -20.41
C ALA A 284 16.14 45.42 -21.43
N GLY A 285 14.91 45.93 -21.49
CA GLY A 285 14.53 47.03 -22.40
C GLY A 285 14.32 46.66 -23.86
N VAL A 286 14.38 45.36 -24.20
CA VAL A 286 14.09 44.90 -25.58
C VAL A 286 12.60 44.60 -25.68
N ALA A 287 11.87 45.41 -26.43
CA ALA A 287 10.46 45.18 -26.73
C ALA A 287 10.28 44.00 -27.71
N SER A 288 9.13 43.33 -27.66
CA SER A 288 8.71 42.39 -28.71
C SER A 288 8.52 43.09 -30.03
N GLY A 289 8.77 42.40 -31.14
CA GLY A 289 8.63 42.89 -32.49
C GLY A 289 9.84 42.59 -33.36
N PRO A 290 9.94 43.17 -34.58
CA PRO A 290 10.93 42.76 -35.58
C PRO A 290 12.40 42.65 -35.13
N PRO A 291 12.95 43.50 -34.25
CA PRO A 291 14.32 43.31 -33.78
C PRO A 291 14.51 42.10 -32.87
N SER A 292 13.49 41.72 -32.07
CA SER A 292 13.53 40.58 -31.18
C SER A 292 13.06 39.28 -31.84
N ASP A 293 12.30 39.39 -32.93
CA ASP A 293 11.83 38.22 -33.69
C ASP A 293 13.01 37.37 -34.18
N ALA A 294 14.09 38.01 -34.68
CA ALA A 294 15.29 37.31 -35.14
C ALA A 294 15.99 36.47 -34.03
N LEU A 295 15.76 36.77 -32.74
CA LEU A 295 16.33 36.02 -31.61
C LEU A 295 15.55 34.75 -31.30
N VAL A 296 14.30 34.66 -31.77
CA VAL A 296 13.33 33.66 -31.38
C VAL A 296 12.83 32.82 -32.55
N ALA A 297 12.60 33.47 -33.72
CA ALA A 297 12.04 32.82 -34.89
C ALA A 297 12.86 31.61 -35.35
N GLY A 298 12.15 30.54 -35.71
CA GLY A 298 12.74 29.27 -36.13
C GLY A 298 13.25 28.38 -34.99
N LYS A 299 13.15 28.78 -33.72
CA LYS A 299 13.42 27.85 -32.61
C LYS A 299 12.30 26.83 -32.50
N GLU A 300 12.70 25.56 -32.42
CA GLU A 300 11.80 24.43 -32.37
C GLU A 300 12.03 23.62 -31.10
N PHE A 301 10.95 23.23 -30.45
CA PHE A 301 10.98 22.38 -29.28
C PHE A 301 10.06 21.18 -29.46
N THR A 302 10.45 20.02 -28.93
CA THR A 302 9.51 18.92 -28.75
C THR A 302 8.96 18.93 -27.32
N LEU A 303 7.68 18.61 -27.19
CA LEU A 303 7.01 18.31 -25.92
C LEU A 303 6.47 16.89 -26.01
N GLU A 304 6.91 16.03 -25.13
CA GLU A 304 6.59 14.60 -25.16
C GLU A 304 6.54 13.98 -23.75
N SER A 305 6.03 12.78 -23.66
CA SER A 305 6.10 11.98 -22.42
C SER A 305 7.56 11.65 -22.12
N LYS A 306 7.94 11.80 -20.84
CA LYS A 306 9.24 11.37 -20.38
C LYS A 306 9.32 9.85 -20.46
N PRO A 307 10.31 9.28 -21.15
CA PRO A 307 10.43 7.85 -21.28
C PRO A 307 10.73 7.19 -19.94
N ASP A 308 10.21 5.98 -19.75
CA ASP A 308 10.58 5.15 -18.60
C ASP A 308 12.08 4.83 -18.64
N THR A 309 12.68 4.69 -17.48
CA THR A 309 14.10 4.33 -17.33
C THR A 309 14.24 2.87 -16.96
N PHE A 310 15.37 2.27 -17.34
CA PHE A 310 15.63 0.86 -17.10
C PHE A 310 16.91 0.67 -16.31
N SER A 311 16.84 -0.19 -15.29
CA SER A 311 18.00 -0.73 -14.60
C SER A 311 18.26 -2.14 -15.09
N SER A 312 19.51 -2.48 -15.35
CA SER A 312 19.90 -3.84 -15.65
C SER A 312 20.93 -4.33 -14.63
N SER A 313 20.76 -5.53 -14.14
CA SER A 313 21.71 -6.18 -13.25
C SER A 313 22.10 -7.55 -13.82
N ARG A 314 23.40 -7.80 -13.76
CA ARG A 314 24.01 -9.06 -14.18
C ARG A 314 23.89 -10.07 -13.04
N THR A 315 23.47 -11.31 -13.34
CA THR A 315 23.48 -12.39 -12.34
C THR A 315 24.92 -12.83 -12.03
N ALA A 316 25.21 -13.12 -10.76
CA ALA A 316 26.56 -13.50 -10.32
C ALA A 316 27.08 -14.81 -10.98
N SER A 317 26.17 -15.66 -11.45
CA SER A 317 26.49 -16.93 -12.14
C SER A 317 26.86 -16.77 -13.61
N ASN A 318 26.79 -15.56 -14.19
CA ASN A 318 27.16 -15.32 -15.58
C ASN A 318 28.64 -15.58 -15.81
N ALA A 319 28.97 -16.40 -16.81
CA ALA A 319 30.34 -16.75 -17.15
C ALA A 319 31.07 -15.67 -17.97
N SER A 320 30.32 -14.92 -18.81
CA SER A 320 30.89 -13.85 -19.64
C SER A 320 31.09 -12.55 -18.86
N THR A 321 31.77 -11.59 -19.46
CA THR A 321 31.89 -10.21 -18.94
C THR A 321 30.88 -9.25 -19.53
N ALA A 322 29.90 -9.77 -20.31
CA ALA A 322 28.89 -8.96 -20.97
C ALA A 322 28.05 -8.16 -19.96
N GLN A 323 27.63 -6.97 -20.37
CA GLN A 323 26.73 -6.12 -19.63
C GLN A 323 25.63 -5.58 -20.57
N LEU A 324 24.45 -5.39 -20.02
CA LEU A 324 23.36 -4.65 -20.67
C LEU A 324 23.23 -3.30 -20.00
N THR A 325 23.15 -2.23 -20.78
CA THR A 325 23.05 -0.85 -20.27
C THR A 325 22.12 -0.03 -21.17
N GLY A 326 21.81 1.20 -20.80
CA GLY A 326 21.16 2.19 -21.65
C GLY A 326 19.77 1.79 -22.17
N GLY A 327 18.97 1.08 -21.37
CA GLY A 327 17.62 0.68 -21.77
C GLY A 327 16.77 1.88 -22.17
N ARG A 328 16.15 1.83 -23.35
CA ARG A 328 15.26 2.85 -23.90
C ARG A 328 14.08 2.24 -24.61
N VAL A 329 12.89 2.80 -24.44
CA VAL A 329 11.70 2.41 -25.19
C VAL A 329 11.88 2.81 -26.65
N THR A 330 11.81 1.85 -27.56
CA THR A 330 11.92 2.06 -29.02
C THR A 330 10.63 1.73 -29.75
N ASP A 331 9.75 0.94 -29.12
CA ASP A 331 8.40 0.66 -29.58
C ASP A 331 7.45 0.76 -28.38
N GLN A 332 6.74 1.88 -28.28
CA GLN A 332 5.85 2.18 -27.15
C GLN A 332 4.66 1.22 -27.08
N ALA A 333 4.13 0.76 -28.23
CA ALA A 333 2.99 -0.15 -28.28
C ALA A 333 3.39 -1.55 -27.81
N ALA A 334 4.53 -2.06 -28.28
CA ALA A 334 5.08 -3.32 -27.82
C ALA A 334 5.46 -3.28 -26.35
N TYR A 335 6.11 -2.17 -25.90
CA TYR A 335 6.46 -1.98 -24.48
C TYR A 335 5.23 -2.03 -23.58
N ALA A 336 4.19 -1.28 -23.90
CA ALA A 336 2.98 -1.20 -23.10
C ALA A 336 2.19 -2.53 -23.05
N SER A 337 2.29 -3.36 -24.10
CA SER A 337 1.53 -4.61 -24.20
C SER A 337 2.30 -5.84 -23.72
N THR A 338 3.63 -5.86 -23.80
CA THR A 338 4.43 -7.07 -23.59
C THR A 338 5.46 -6.99 -22.48
N PHE A 339 5.90 -5.79 -22.08
CA PHE A 339 6.86 -5.67 -20.99
C PHE A 339 6.20 -5.98 -19.64
N PRO A 340 6.75 -6.94 -18.85
CA PRO A 340 6.12 -7.33 -17.57
C PRO A 340 6.25 -6.20 -16.52
N ASN A 341 5.17 -5.91 -15.79
CA ASN A 341 5.17 -4.92 -14.69
C ASN A 341 6.16 -5.28 -13.56
N SER A 342 6.41 -6.57 -13.35
CA SER A 342 7.37 -7.06 -12.35
C SER A 342 8.83 -6.98 -12.81
N GLY A 343 9.09 -6.55 -14.05
CA GLY A 343 10.40 -6.60 -14.68
C GLY A 343 10.62 -7.87 -15.51
N ALA A 344 11.69 -7.88 -16.27
CA ALA A 344 12.04 -8.97 -17.17
C ALA A 344 13.40 -9.60 -16.83
N VAL A 345 13.60 -10.86 -17.25
CA VAL A 345 14.91 -11.50 -17.26
C VAL A 345 15.24 -11.86 -18.70
N ILE A 346 16.36 -11.34 -19.22
CA ILE A 346 16.92 -11.74 -20.51
C ILE A 346 17.95 -12.84 -20.26
N LYS A 347 17.70 -14.04 -20.79
CA LYS A 347 18.59 -15.19 -20.67
C LYS A 347 19.14 -15.55 -22.04
N PHE A 348 20.45 -15.52 -22.16
CA PHE A 348 21.11 -15.92 -23.39
C PHE A 348 21.19 -17.44 -23.53
N THR A 349 20.72 -17.95 -24.65
CA THR A 349 20.81 -19.36 -25.02
C THR A 349 22.06 -19.68 -25.87
N SER A 350 22.65 -18.62 -26.47
CA SER A 350 23.94 -18.64 -27.16
C SER A 350 24.57 -17.24 -27.11
N GLY A 351 25.71 -17.03 -27.74
CA GLY A 351 26.34 -15.71 -27.83
C GLY A 351 25.49 -14.65 -28.57
N THR A 352 24.44 -15.06 -29.28
CA THR A 352 23.57 -14.14 -30.04
C THR A 352 22.08 -14.37 -29.77
N ALA A 353 21.65 -15.58 -29.43
CA ALA A 353 20.24 -15.90 -29.19
C ALA A 353 19.88 -15.73 -27.71
N TYR A 354 18.68 -15.24 -27.44
CA TYR A 354 18.18 -15.01 -26.09
C TYR A 354 16.66 -15.24 -26.00
N ASP A 355 16.23 -15.61 -24.79
CA ASP A 355 14.83 -15.68 -24.38
C ASP A 355 14.56 -14.65 -23.28
N VAL A 356 13.33 -14.16 -23.20
CA VAL A 356 12.87 -13.19 -22.22
C VAL A 356 11.79 -13.80 -21.34
N TYR A 357 11.89 -13.59 -20.05
CA TYR A 357 10.98 -14.11 -19.04
C TYR A 357 10.47 -12.98 -18.16
N ALA A 358 9.26 -13.12 -17.59
CA ALA A 358 8.80 -12.23 -16.53
C ALA A 358 9.49 -12.56 -15.20
N GLN A 359 9.70 -11.56 -14.35
CA GLN A 359 10.16 -11.79 -12.97
C GLN A 359 8.96 -12.17 -12.07
N PRO A 360 9.14 -13.03 -11.04
CA PRO A 360 10.37 -13.77 -10.72
C PRO A 360 10.62 -14.93 -11.70
N TYR A 361 11.87 -15.10 -12.13
CA TYR A 361 12.27 -16.17 -13.04
C TYR A 361 12.57 -17.47 -12.27
N THR A 362 11.97 -18.57 -12.71
CA THR A 362 12.24 -19.94 -12.27
C THR A 362 12.55 -20.84 -13.47
N VAL A 363 13.07 -22.04 -13.23
CA VAL A 363 13.35 -23.01 -14.31
C VAL A 363 12.11 -23.40 -15.11
N ASP A 364 10.92 -23.31 -14.50
CA ASP A 364 9.64 -23.65 -15.11
C ASP A 364 8.96 -22.45 -15.79
N SER A 365 9.57 -21.25 -15.73
CA SER A 365 9.02 -20.04 -16.34
C SER A 365 8.96 -20.18 -17.85
N LYS A 366 7.84 -19.77 -18.44
CA LYS A 366 7.69 -19.73 -19.91
C LYS A 366 8.26 -18.43 -20.45
N SER A 367 8.98 -18.53 -21.59
CA SER A 367 9.44 -17.37 -22.33
C SER A 367 8.26 -16.53 -22.83
N ILE A 368 8.32 -15.21 -22.63
CA ILE A 368 7.34 -14.23 -23.13
C ILE A 368 7.75 -13.65 -24.48
N ALA A 369 9.05 -13.70 -24.80
CA ALA A 369 9.63 -13.29 -26.08
C ALA A 369 10.95 -14.00 -26.29
N SER A 370 11.40 -14.07 -27.53
CA SER A 370 12.73 -14.55 -27.91
C SER A 370 13.30 -13.69 -29.04
N GLY A 371 14.62 -13.66 -29.16
CA GLY A 371 15.28 -12.87 -30.19
C GLY A 371 16.72 -13.28 -30.44
N THR A 372 17.32 -12.59 -31.42
CA THR A 372 18.73 -12.76 -31.75
C THR A 372 19.41 -11.40 -31.92
N ILE A 373 20.64 -11.28 -31.50
CA ILE A 373 21.51 -10.14 -31.81
C ILE A 373 22.04 -10.36 -33.24
N ALA A 374 21.81 -9.36 -34.11
CA ALA A 374 22.37 -9.41 -35.48
C ALA A 374 23.90 -9.36 -35.43
N ALA A 375 24.55 -9.98 -36.41
CA ALA A 375 26.00 -10.03 -36.51
C ALA A 375 26.58 -8.60 -36.54
N GLY A 376 27.46 -8.26 -35.59
CA GLY A 376 28.08 -6.95 -35.44
C GLY A 376 27.21 -5.90 -34.74
N ALA A 377 25.99 -6.24 -34.33
CA ALA A 377 25.16 -5.34 -33.52
C ALA A 377 25.57 -5.36 -32.05
N THR A 378 25.53 -4.19 -31.42
CA THR A 378 25.83 -3.97 -29.99
C THR A 378 24.58 -3.68 -29.20
N THR A 379 23.41 -4.11 -29.70
CA THR A 379 22.11 -3.84 -29.07
C THR A 379 21.23 -5.08 -29.02
N VAL A 380 20.46 -5.21 -27.97
CA VAL A 380 19.35 -6.16 -27.82
C VAL A 380 18.05 -5.39 -27.84
N THR A 381 17.16 -5.71 -28.77
CA THR A 381 15.81 -5.11 -28.84
C THR A 381 14.78 -6.21 -28.58
N THR A 382 14.01 -6.04 -27.50
CA THR A 382 12.99 -7.01 -27.11
C THR A 382 11.89 -6.33 -26.28
N VAL A 383 10.67 -6.82 -26.36
CA VAL A 383 9.48 -6.33 -25.63
C VAL A 383 9.34 -4.80 -25.67
N GLY A 384 9.64 -4.20 -26.83
CA GLY A 384 9.56 -2.74 -27.06
C GLY A 384 10.73 -1.92 -26.52
N VAL A 385 11.76 -2.56 -25.94
CA VAL A 385 12.91 -1.88 -25.31
C VAL A 385 14.20 -2.29 -26.01
N THR A 386 15.08 -1.32 -26.25
CA THR A 386 16.44 -1.57 -26.76
C THR A 386 17.48 -1.29 -25.67
N PHE A 387 18.37 -2.23 -25.45
CA PHE A 387 19.49 -2.15 -24.52
C PHE A 387 20.82 -2.16 -25.31
N ASP A 388 21.79 -1.41 -24.83
CA ASP A 388 23.15 -1.47 -25.35
C ASP A 388 23.88 -2.65 -24.70
N VAL A 389 24.58 -3.45 -25.50
CA VAL A 389 25.34 -4.64 -25.07
C VAL A 389 26.81 -4.32 -25.15
N SER A 390 27.53 -4.46 -24.06
CA SER A 390 28.99 -4.42 -24.04
C SER A 390 29.52 -5.82 -23.75
N GLY A 391 30.58 -6.23 -24.49
CA GLY A 391 31.11 -7.60 -24.44
C GLY A 391 30.24 -8.61 -25.20
N THR A 392 30.66 -9.86 -25.22
CA THR A 392 29.94 -10.96 -25.89
C THR A 392 29.24 -11.81 -24.84
N PRO A 393 27.91 -11.87 -24.82
CA PRO A 393 27.18 -12.76 -23.93
C PRO A 393 27.54 -14.23 -24.16
N GLY A 394 27.48 -15.03 -23.13
CA GLY A 394 27.63 -16.48 -23.18
C GLY A 394 26.30 -17.22 -23.03
N ALA A 395 26.23 -18.46 -23.48
CA ALA A 395 25.08 -19.32 -23.21
C ALA A 395 24.92 -19.48 -21.67
N GLY A 396 23.69 -19.25 -21.19
CA GLY A 396 23.37 -19.30 -19.76
C GLY A 396 23.45 -17.95 -19.02
N ASP A 397 24.01 -16.91 -19.65
CA ASP A 397 24.06 -15.59 -19.03
C ASP A 397 22.64 -15.01 -18.84
N GLN A 398 22.41 -14.39 -17.68
CA GLN A 398 21.14 -13.82 -17.28
C GLN A 398 21.29 -12.37 -16.84
N PHE A 399 20.38 -11.53 -17.28
CA PHE A 399 20.30 -10.13 -16.93
C PHE A 399 18.89 -9.81 -16.44
N SER A 400 18.78 -9.37 -15.19
CA SER A 400 17.53 -8.88 -14.62
C SER A 400 17.31 -7.44 -15.01
N ILE A 401 16.16 -7.13 -15.59
CA ILE A 401 15.77 -5.82 -16.07
C ILE A 401 14.61 -5.32 -15.20
N GLY A 402 14.82 -4.21 -14.51
CA GLY A 402 13.77 -3.45 -13.85
C GLY A 402 13.39 -2.23 -14.68
N ALA A 403 12.12 -1.93 -14.82
CA ALA A 403 11.63 -0.68 -15.39
C ALA A 403 11.19 0.25 -14.27
N THR A 404 11.67 1.48 -14.30
CA THR A 404 11.17 2.56 -13.44
C THR A 404 10.26 3.43 -14.28
N SER A 405 8.97 3.28 -14.04
CA SER A 405 7.94 4.05 -14.74
C SER A 405 7.88 5.48 -14.20
N ASN A 406 7.79 6.45 -15.12
CA ASN A 406 7.54 7.85 -14.77
C ASN A 406 6.06 8.14 -14.41
N LYS A 407 5.18 7.13 -14.40
CA LYS A 407 3.74 7.31 -14.07
C LYS A 407 3.53 7.75 -12.63
N ASN A 408 4.27 7.15 -11.73
CA ASN A 408 4.20 7.42 -10.30
C ASN A 408 5.52 8.00 -9.80
N MET A 409 5.46 8.68 -8.68
CA MET A 409 6.64 9.27 -8.05
C MET A 409 6.59 9.07 -6.55
N ASN A 410 7.67 8.54 -5.99
CA ASN A 410 7.84 8.43 -4.55
C ASN A 410 8.02 9.83 -3.93
N ALA A 411 7.29 10.11 -2.85
CA ALA A 411 7.38 11.41 -2.18
C ALA A 411 8.76 11.68 -1.58
N LEU A 412 9.47 10.66 -1.09
CA LEU A 412 10.86 10.81 -0.62
C LEU A 412 11.79 11.22 -1.74
N ASP A 413 11.65 10.61 -2.93
CA ASP A 413 12.43 11.01 -4.11
C ASP A 413 12.12 12.43 -4.55
N THR A 414 10.85 12.85 -4.41
CA THR A 414 10.44 14.25 -4.68
C THR A 414 11.14 15.23 -3.74
N LEU A 415 11.21 14.92 -2.43
CA LEU A 415 11.92 15.74 -1.45
C LEU A 415 13.43 15.80 -1.74
N GLY A 416 14.04 14.66 -2.04
CA GLY A 416 15.44 14.57 -2.42
C GLY A 416 15.78 15.36 -3.70
N GLN A 417 14.91 15.29 -4.73
CA GLN A 417 15.07 16.07 -5.97
C GLN A 417 14.92 17.57 -5.71
N LEU A 418 13.93 17.98 -4.93
CA LEU A 418 13.73 19.38 -4.53
C LEU A 418 14.96 19.90 -3.79
N ARG A 419 15.46 19.18 -2.79
CA ARG A 419 16.66 19.55 -2.03
C ARG A 419 17.86 19.73 -2.96
N LYS A 420 18.18 18.74 -3.80
CA LYS A 420 19.29 18.80 -4.76
C LYS A 420 19.19 19.99 -5.72
N ALA A 421 17.96 20.30 -6.19
CA ALA A 421 17.74 21.43 -7.09
C ALA A 421 17.95 22.78 -6.38
N LEU A 422 17.56 22.90 -5.12
CA LEU A 422 17.77 24.10 -4.31
C LEU A 422 19.24 24.32 -3.92
N GLU A 423 20.02 23.25 -3.75
CA GLU A 423 21.47 23.30 -3.51
C GLU A 423 22.26 23.75 -4.76
N ALA A 424 21.70 23.49 -5.96
CA ALA A 424 22.37 23.85 -7.21
C ALA A 424 22.39 25.36 -7.44
N PRO A 425 23.54 25.93 -7.90
CA PRO A 425 23.63 27.36 -8.19
C PRO A 425 22.77 27.72 -9.41
N ALA A 426 21.99 28.80 -9.30
CA ALA A 426 21.12 29.29 -10.37
C ALA A 426 21.19 30.83 -10.56
N ASP A 427 21.94 31.54 -9.71
CA ASP A 427 22.05 32.99 -9.80
C ASP A 427 22.83 33.40 -11.04
N GLY A 428 22.28 34.33 -11.79
CA GLY A 428 22.88 34.84 -13.03
C GLY A 428 22.73 33.93 -14.27
N ASP A 429 22.21 32.69 -14.09
CA ASP A 429 22.00 31.74 -15.20
C ASP A 429 20.49 31.53 -15.44
N PRO A 430 19.92 32.10 -16.56
CA PRO A 430 18.51 31.93 -16.89
C PRO A 430 18.09 30.48 -17.12
N ILE A 431 18.99 29.65 -17.65
CA ILE A 431 18.71 28.23 -17.95
C ILE A 431 18.62 27.44 -16.63
N ALA A 432 19.57 27.65 -15.71
CA ALA A 432 19.55 27.03 -14.39
C ALA A 432 18.31 27.45 -13.58
N ARG A 433 17.92 28.75 -13.67
CA ARG A 433 16.69 29.26 -13.03
C ARG A 433 15.43 28.62 -13.60
N ALA A 434 15.34 28.43 -14.91
CA ALA A 434 14.21 27.76 -15.55
C ALA A 434 14.10 26.31 -15.09
N LYS A 435 15.20 25.57 -15.07
CA LYS A 435 15.26 24.18 -14.55
C LYS A 435 14.87 24.10 -13.08
N LEU A 436 15.36 25.01 -12.26
CA LEU A 436 15.00 25.08 -10.84
C LEU A 436 13.51 25.30 -10.67
N LYS A 437 12.92 26.23 -11.40
CA LYS A 437 11.48 26.49 -11.40
C LYS A 437 10.67 25.26 -11.79
N ASP A 438 11.11 24.50 -12.80
CA ASP A 438 10.46 23.27 -13.22
C ASP A 438 10.48 22.20 -12.11
N VAL A 439 11.62 22.01 -11.44
CA VAL A 439 11.71 21.08 -10.32
C VAL A 439 10.84 21.51 -9.16
N ILE A 440 10.82 22.80 -8.80
CA ILE A 440 9.96 23.34 -7.74
C ILE A 440 8.48 23.08 -8.07
N ASN A 441 8.03 23.45 -9.27
CA ASN A 441 6.64 23.26 -9.68
C ASN A 441 6.24 21.78 -9.71
N THR A 442 7.12 20.92 -10.22
CA THR A 442 6.92 19.47 -10.22
C THR A 442 6.85 18.91 -8.80
N SER A 443 7.74 19.35 -7.91
CA SER A 443 7.77 18.92 -6.52
C SER A 443 6.49 19.32 -5.77
N ILE A 444 6.01 20.55 -5.96
CA ILE A 444 4.74 21.01 -5.37
C ILE A 444 3.59 20.11 -5.81
N GLY A 445 3.50 19.83 -7.12
CA GLY A 445 2.45 18.96 -7.66
C GLY A 445 2.55 17.50 -7.16
N ASN A 446 3.76 16.94 -7.11
CA ASN A 446 3.98 15.58 -6.61
C ASN A 446 3.72 15.45 -5.11
N LEU A 447 4.14 16.44 -4.29
CA LEU A 447 3.85 16.48 -2.87
C LEU A 447 2.34 16.61 -2.61
N ALA A 448 1.62 17.40 -3.42
CA ALA A 448 0.16 17.50 -3.32
C ALA A 448 -0.53 16.17 -3.67
N ASN A 449 -0.06 15.46 -4.70
CA ASN A 449 -0.59 14.14 -5.05
C ASN A 449 -0.26 13.10 -3.97
N ALA A 450 0.93 13.15 -3.37
CA ALA A 450 1.30 12.27 -2.26
C ALA A 450 0.44 12.54 -1.02
N ASP A 451 0.20 13.81 -0.67
CA ASP A 451 -0.71 14.17 0.43
C ASP A 451 -2.14 13.71 0.15
N ALA A 452 -2.63 13.85 -1.08
CA ALA A 452 -3.94 13.33 -1.48
C ALA A 452 -4.03 11.79 -1.33
N GLN A 453 -2.97 11.06 -1.71
CA GLN A 453 -2.89 9.61 -1.53
C GLN A 453 -2.90 9.22 -0.05
N ILE A 454 -2.12 9.90 0.79
CA ILE A 454 -2.12 9.71 2.25
C ILE A 454 -3.52 9.95 2.81
N ASN A 455 -4.20 11.02 2.41
CA ASN A 455 -5.55 11.33 2.87
C ASN A 455 -6.59 10.28 2.40
N GLN A 456 -6.41 9.66 1.23
CA GLN A 456 -7.23 8.54 0.78
C GLN A 456 -7.04 7.31 1.67
N VAL A 457 -5.78 6.99 2.04
CA VAL A 457 -5.48 5.88 2.96
C VAL A 457 -6.06 6.18 4.35
N ARG A 458 -5.92 7.41 4.88
CA ARG A 458 -6.56 7.83 6.14
C ARG A 458 -8.08 7.66 6.11
N GLY A 459 -8.72 7.99 4.98
CA GLY A 459 -10.15 7.70 4.78
C GLY A 459 -10.48 6.20 4.84
N SER A 460 -9.61 5.35 4.29
CA SER A 460 -9.74 3.89 4.36
C SER A 460 -9.56 3.38 5.80
N ILE A 461 -8.62 3.94 6.56
CA ILE A 461 -8.43 3.64 7.99
C ILE A 461 -9.70 3.97 8.77
N GLY A 462 -10.29 5.15 8.57
CA GLY A 462 -11.56 5.53 9.21
C GLY A 462 -12.71 4.58 8.88
N ALA A 463 -12.80 4.12 7.64
CA ALA A 463 -13.80 3.12 7.24
C ALA A 463 -13.58 1.77 7.94
N ARG A 464 -12.31 1.31 8.06
CA ARG A 464 -11.96 0.07 8.77
C ARG A 464 -12.26 0.20 10.28
N GLN A 465 -11.95 1.33 10.90
CA GLN A 465 -12.28 1.58 12.31
C GLN A 465 -13.80 1.52 12.57
N ASN A 466 -14.60 2.14 11.71
CA ASN A 466 -16.06 2.05 11.81
C ASN A 466 -16.57 0.62 11.65
N ALA A 467 -16.01 -0.16 10.72
CA ALA A 467 -16.34 -1.57 10.57
C ALA A 467 -15.98 -2.40 11.81
N LEU A 468 -14.84 -2.11 12.46
CA LEU A 468 -14.41 -2.74 13.71
C LEU A 468 -15.36 -2.42 14.87
N ASP A 469 -15.85 -1.18 14.98
CA ASP A 469 -16.79 -0.78 16.02
C ASP A 469 -18.13 -1.51 15.86
N ILE A 470 -18.66 -1.59 14.64
CA ILE A 470 -19.88 -2.33 14.34
C ILE A 470 -19.71 -3.81 14.68
N GLN A 471 -18.59 -4.43 14.23
CA GLN A 471 -18.34 -5.85 14.48
C GLN A 471 -18.12 -6.16 15.97
N GLY A 472 -17.49 -5.25 16.71
CA GLY A 472 -17.30 -5.37 18.17
C GLY A 472 -18.65 -5.35 18.92
N GLN A 473 -19.57 -4.48 18.50
CA GLN A 473 -20.93 -4.44 19.06
C GLN A 473 -21.70 -5.73 18.75
N GLU A 474 -21.60 -6.25 17.53
CA GLU A 474 -22.22 -7.50 17.13
C GLU A 474 -21.66 -8.68 17.92
N ASN A 475 -20.34 -8.82 18.02
CA ASN A 475 -19.67 -9.87 18.80
C ASN A 475 -20.08 -9.82 20.27
N THR A 476 -20.21 -8.61 20.84
CA THR A 476 -20.65 -8.39 22.21
C THR A 476 -22.11 -8.85 22.41
N SER A 477 -22.98 -8.49 21.47
CA SER A 477 -24.39 -8.88 21.50
C SER A 477 -24.58 -10.39 21.39
N LEU A 478 -23.82 -11.05 20.49
CA LEU A 478 -23.80 -12.51 20.35
C LEU A 478 -23.25 -13.18 21.61
N GLY A 479 -22.17 -12.63 22.20
CA GLY A 479 -21.59 -13.13 23.45
C GLY A 479 -22.57 -13.07 24.62
N LEU A 480 -23.37 -11.99 24.70
CA LEU A 480 -24.41 -11.84 25.71
C LEU A 480 -25.56 -12.86 25.49
N ALA A 481 -26.02 -13.03 24.24
CA ALA A 481 -27.03 -14.02 23.88
C ALA A 481 -26.57 -15.46 24.22
N ASN A 482 -25.31 -15.80 23.88
CA ASN A 482 -24.72 -17.08 24.24
C ASN A 482 -24.66 -17.27 25.76
N THR A 483 -24.23 -16.25 26.49
CA THR A 483 -24.17 -16.30 27.97
C THR A 483 -25.57 -16.48 28.57
N SER A 484 -26.58 -15.78 28.06
CA SER A 484 -27.98 -15.95 28.51
C SER A 484 -28.50 -17.36 28.23
N THR A 485 -28.22 -17.91 27.03
CA THR A 485 -28.60 -19.27 26.66
C THR A 485 -27.87 -20.29 27.52
N MET A 486 -26.56 -20.12 27.75
CA MET A 486 -25.80 -20.98 28.65
C MET A 486 -26.38 -20.99 30.08
N SER A 487 -26.74 -19.79 30.58
CA SER A 487 -27.34 -19.65 31.91
C SER A 487 -28.69 -20.38 32.01
N SER A 488 -29.53 -20.26 30.96
CA SER A 488 -30.83 -20.94 30.92
C SER A 488 -30.72 -22.47 30.83
N LEU A 489 -29.64 -23.00 30.22
CA LEU A 489 -29.37 -24.42 30.10
C LEU A 489 -28.71 -24.99 31.35
N ALA A 490 -27.77 -24.24 31.93
CA ALA A 490 -26.92 -24.70 33.03
C ALA A 490 -27.54 -24.47 34.42
N ASN A 491 -28.26 -23.36 34.61
CA ASN A 491 -28.73 -22.97 35.94
C ASN A 491 -29.97 -23.77 36.36
N VAL A 492 -30.07 -24.01 37.64
CA VAL A 492 -31.23 -24.64 38.27
C VAL A 492 -32.27 -23.58 38.66
N ASP A 493 -33.56 -23.91 38.55
CA ASP A 493 -34.57 -23.14 39.24
C ASP A 493 -34.47 -23.44 40.75
N MET A 494 -34.07 -22.40 41.51
CA MET A 494 -33.83 -22.52 42.96
C MET A 494 -35.10 -22.93 43.71
N GLY A 495 -36.31 -22.54 43.22
CA GLY A 495 -37.56 -22.98 43.81
C GLY A 495 -37.79 -24.46 43.64
N GLN A 496 -37.57 -24.96 42.41
CA GLN A 496 -37.67 -26.39 42.11
C GLN A 496 -36.58 -27.20 42.83
N ALA A 497 -35.35 -26.71 42.87
CA ALA A 497 -34.24 -27.36 43.55
C ALA A 497 -34.48 -27.55 45.07
N ALA A 498 -35.08 -26.55 45.72
CA ALA A 498 -35.44 -26.65 47.15
C ALA A 498 -36.56 -27.69 47.37
N ILE A 499 -37.55 -27.78 46.47
CA ILE A 499 -38.58 -28.78 46.52
C ILE A 499 -38.01 -30.17 46.31
N ASP A 500 -37.12 -30.34 45.30
CA ASP A 500 -36.48 -31.63 44.99
C ASP A 500 -35.57 -32.09 46.12
N LEU A 501 -34.81 -31.19 46.71
CA LEU A 501 -33.97 -31.49 47.88
C LEU A 501 -34.83 -31.97 49.05
N THR A 502 -35.93 -31.30 49.37
CA THR A 502 -36.86 -31.65 50.44
C THR A 502 -37.47 -33.04 50.17
N LEU A 503 -37.88 -33.31 48.94
CA LEU A 503 -38.43 -34.59 48.50
C LEU A 503 -37.39 -35.72 48.66
N GLN A 504 -36.17 -35.48 48.16
CA GLN A 504 -35.08 -36.47 48.29
C GLN A 504 -34.69 -36.73 49.73
N GLN A 505 -34.66 -35.72 50.59
CA GLN A 505 -34.44 -35.90 52.05
C GLN A 505 -35.57 -36.74 52.68
N THR A 506 -36.81 -36.48 52.32
CA THR A 506 -37.97 -37.26 52.81
C THR A 506 -37.89 -38.73 52.35
N MET A 507 -37.52 -38.96 51.08
CA MET A 507 -37.30 -40.29 50.53
C MET A 507 -36.15 -41.03 51.24
N LEU A 508 -35.05 -40.34 51.54
CA LEU A 508 -33.92 -40.90 52.29
C LEU A 508 -34.36 -41.31 53.71
N GLN A 509 -35.11 -40.45 54.44
CA GLN A 509 -35.61 -40.77 55.77
C GLN A 509 -36.57 -41.97 55.71
N ALA A 510 -37.45 -42.06 54.74
CA ALA A 510 -38.34 -43.20 54.56
C ALA A 510 -37.58 -44.50 54.27
N SER A 511 -36.53 -44.42 53.42
CA SER A 511 -35.68 -45.58 53.11
C SER A 511 -34.81 -46.00 54.28
N GLN A 512 -34.35 -45.06 55.12
CA GLN A 512 -33.64 -45.38 56.40
C GLN A 512 -34.56 -46.15 57.36
N LEU A 513 -35.80 -45.66 57.55
CA LEU A 513 -36.77 -46.31 58.38
C LEU A 513 -37.14 -47.72 57.87
N ALA A 514 -37.31 -47.88 56.57
CA ALA A 514 -37.54 -49.17 55.93
C ALA A 514 -36.37 -50.10 56.10
N PHE A 515 -35.13 -49.63 55.89
CA PHE A 515 -33.90 -50.39 56.05
C PHE A 515 -33.74 -50.88 57.50
N VAL A 516 -33.97 -50.02 58.50
CA VAL A 516 -33.92 -50.41 59.96
C VAL A 516 -34.95 -51.49 60.28
N LYS A 517 -36.20 -51.33 59.79
CA LYS A 517 -37.22 -52.40 60.04
C LYS A 517 -36.86 -53.72 59.38
N ILE A 518 -36.29 -53.71 58.17
CA ILE A 518 -35.87 -54.91 57.45
C ILE A 518 -34.66 -55.60 58.20
N SER A 519 -33.68 -54.80 58.65
CA SER A 519 -32.54 -55.34 59.39
C SER A 519 -32.94 -55.95 60.70
N GLN A 520 -33.94 -55.39 61.39
CA GLN A 520 -34.51 -56.00 62.62
C GLN A 520 -35.23 -57.33 62.35
N LEU A 521 -36.04 -57.42 61.28
CA LEU A 521 -36.68 -58.67 60.85
C LEU A 521 -35.67 -59.74 60.43
N SER A 522 -34.53 -59.34 59.80
CA SER A 522 -33.44 -60.26 59.46
C SER A 522 -32.72 -60.82 60.68
N LEU A 523 -32.55 -60.02 61.72
CA LEU A 523 -31.94 -60.49 63.01
C LEU A 523 -32.83 -61.50 63.77
N PHE A 524 -34.14 -61.22 63.82
CA PHE A 524 -35.11 -62.09 64.43
C PHE A 524 -35.33 -63.46 63.71
N SER A 525 -35.07 -63.49 62.38
CA SER A 525 -35.14 -64.73 61.60
C SER A 525 -33.90 -65.62 61.73
N ARG A 526 -32.82 -65.19 62.44
CA ARG A 526 -31.59 -65.93 62.71
C ARG A 526 -31.45 -66.39 64.18
N MET A 527 -32.33 -65.92 65.06
CA MET A 527 -32.55 -66.46 66.36
C MET A 527 -33.64 -67.56 66.31
#